data_6cdcb1173c540ca04c9168880c8e3014
#
_entry.id   6cdcb1173c540ca04c9168880c8e3014
#
_cell.length_a   1.000
_cell.length_b   1.000
_cell.length_c   1.000
_cell.angle_alpha   90.00
_cell.angle_beta   90.00
_cell.angle_gamma   90.00
#
_symmetry.space_group_name_H-M   'P 1'
#
loop_
_entity.id
_entity.type
_entity.pdbx_description
1 polymer ?
#
loop_
_entity_poly.entity_id
_entity_poly.type
_entity_poly.pdbx_seq_one_letter_code
_entity_poly.pdbx_strand_id
1 'polypeptide(L)'
;LKLFKNYHGEPCSVDSYLKLDRNKSIKFLRKGLVNLSEGYECLDSSRPWILYWILHSLGLLGDHITDPAHVNAIVDFISKCQNPEGGFGGGPGQISHLAPTYAATNALCILGTESAYKVIDRPKLVSWMNKLRLKDGSFLMHEDGEVDIRGVYCALSVSRLTNIYSP
;
A
#
# COMPACT_ATOMS: atom_id res chain seq x y z
N LEU A 1 24.35 -18.61 5.51
CA LEU A 1 24.72 -19.17 6.82
C LEU A 1 26.05 -18.57 7.40
N LYS A 2 26.94 -17.99 6.57
CA LYS A 2 28.12 -17.26 7.08
C LYS A 2 27.79 -15.90 7.70
N LEU A 3 26.72 -15.24 7.26
CA LEU A 3 26.24 -13.96 7.81
C LEU A 3 25.72 -14.06 9.24
N PHE A 4 25.15 -15.21 9.64
CA PHE A 4 24.67 -15.42 11.01
C PHE A 4 25.74 -15.79 12.03
N LYS A 5 26.89 -16.32 11.58
CA LYS A 5 27.99 -16.69 12.51
C LYS A 5 28.69 -15.49 13.14
N ASN A 6 28.66 -14.34 12.50
CA ASN A 6 29.29 -13.11 13.03
C ASN A 6 28.43 -12.37 14.06
N TYR A 7 27.19 -12.77 14.28
CA TYR A 7 26.28 -12.13 15.25
C TYR A 7 26.38 -12.70 16.67
N HIS A 8 27.10 -13.81 16.88
CA HIS A 8 27.21 -14.48 18.17
C HIS A 8 28.59 -14.34 18.85
N GLY A 9 29.46 -13.48 18.33
CA GLY A 9 30.76 -13.23 18.91
C GLY A 9 30.87 -11.82 19.45
N GLU A 10 30.89 -11.68 20.78
CA GLU A 10 31.09 -10.49 21.59
C GLU A 10 29.98 -9.41 21.51
N PRO A 11 29.61 -8.76 22.61
CA PRO A 11 28.75 -7.60 22.56
C PRO A 11 29.51 -6.48 21.85
N CYS A 12 29.46 -6.51 20.51
CA CYS A 12 29.82 -5.36 19.73
C CYS A 12 28.95 -4.21 20.26
N SER A 13 29.57 -3.08 20.53
CA SER A 13 28.85 -1.84 20.79
C SER A 13 28.09 -1.41 19.53
N VAL A 14 27.07 -2.20 19.22
CA VAL A 14 26.24 -2.12 18.01
C VAL A 14 25.47 -0.80 17.97
N ASP A 15 25.36 -0.12 19.11
CA ASP A 15 24.62 1.14 19.27
C ASP A 15 25.12 2.30 18.41
N SER A 16 26.35 2.29 17.93
CA SER A 16 26.88 3.37 17.11
C SER A 16 26.67 3.18 15.60
N TYR A 17 26.56 1.93 15.13
CA TYR A 17 26.51 1.63 13.68
C TYR A 17 25.11 1.38 13.13
N LEU A 18 24.14 1.05 13.97
CA LEU A 18 22.76 0.76 13.58
C LEU A 18 21.77 1.86 13.98
N LYS A 19 22.24 3.08 14.17
CA LYS A 19 21.38 4.20 14.50
C LYS A 19 20.60 4.67 13.27
N LEU A 20 19.27 4.64 13.35
CA LEU A 20 18.40 5.14 12.28
C LEU A 20 18.63 6.65 12.08
N ASP A 21 19.12 7.05 10.92
CA ASP A 21 19.18 8.45 10.53
C ASP A 21 17.80 8.91 10.04
N ARG A 22 16.97 9.36 10.97
CA ARG A 22 15.60 9.83 10.68
C ARG A 22 15.57 10.91 9.60
N ASN A 23 16.46 11.87 9.67
CA ASN A 23 16.47 13.01 8.74
C ASN A 23 16.78 12.59 7.30
N LYS A 24 17.77 11.72 7.12
CA LYS A 24 18.07 11.17 5.79
C LYS A 24 16.93 10.30 5.26
N SER A 25 16.33 9.48 6.13
CA SER A 25 15.21 8.62 5.77
C SER A 25 14.00 9.45 5.33
N ILE A 26 13.63 10.50 6.08
CA ILE A 26 12.53 11.41 5.72
C ILE A 26 12.82 12.11 4.37
N LYS A 27 14.03 12.62 4.17
CA LYS A 27 14.41 13.27 2.90
C LYS A 27 14.30 12.30 1.72
N PHE A 28 14.77 11.08 1.89
CA PHE A 28 14.67 10.03 0.86
C PHE A 28 13.21 9.73 0.51
N LEU A 29 12.36 9.50 1.51
CA LEU A 29 10.94 9.20 1.32
C LEU A 29 10.19 10.35 0.64
N ARG A 30 10.40 11.60 1.11
CA ARG A 30 9.79 12.79 0.50
C ARG A 30 10.21 12.99 -0.96
N LYS A 31 11.48 12.71 -1.28
CA LYS A 31 11.96 12.74 -2.67
C LYS A 31 11.22 11.73 -3.53
N GLY A 32 10.95 10.53 -3.01
CA GLY A 32 10.23 9.47 -3.70
C GLY A 32 8.77 9.83 -4.04
N LEU A 33 8.14 10.76 -3.30
CA LEU A 33 6.80 11.26 -3.64
C LEU A 33 6.80 12.19 -4.86
N VAL A 34 7.92 12.86 -5.12
CA VAL A 34 8.01 13.85 -6.19
C VAL A 34 8.59 13.25 -7.46
N ASN A 35 9.63 12.43 -7.31
CA ASN A 35 10.35 11.86 -8.44
C ASN A 35 10.98 10.52 -8.08
N LEU A 36 10.64 9.50 -8.85
CA LEU A 36 11.25 8.18 -8.80
C LEU A 36 12.28 8.07 -9.93
N SER A 37 13.42 7.43 -9.66
CA SER A 37 14.42 7.14 -10.71
C SER A 37 13.91 6.04 -11.65
N GLU A 38 14.52 5.93 -12.84
CA GLU A 38 14.21 4.92 -13.86
C GLU A 38 14.19 3.49 -13.31
N GLY A 39 15.00 3.18 -12.29
CA GLY A 39 15.00 1.88 -11.64
C GLY A 39 13.68 1.44 -11.03
N TYR A 40 12.74 2.38 -10.82
CA TYR A 40 11.40 2.07 -10.33
C TYR A 40 10.39 1.73 -11.44
N GLU A 41 10.76 1.79 -12.71
CA GLU A 41 9.90 1.39 -13.83
C GLU A 41 9.45 -0.07 -13.73
N CYS A 42 10.28 -0.95 -13.19
CA CYS A 42 9.93 -2.34 -12.92
C CYS A 42 8.76 -2.50 -11.92
N LEU A 43 8.41 -1.45 -11.17
CA LEU A 43 7.29 -1.41 -10.23
C LEU A 43 6.06 -0.69 -10.81
N ASP A 44 5.93 -0.56 -12.12
CA ASP A 44 4.80 0.11 -12.77
C ASP A 44 3.44 -0.50 -12.39
N SER A 45 3.38 -1.80 -12.19
CA SER A 45 2.18 -2.50 -11.70
C SER A 45 2.01 -2.47 -10.17
N SER A 46 2.80 -1.65 -9.47
CA SER A 46 2.84 -1.60 -8.00
C SER A 46 2.88 -0.16 -7.46
N ARG A 47 2.45 0.82 -8.24
CA ARG A 47 2.55 2.25 -7.84
C ARG A 47 1.77 2.58 -6.55
N PRO A 48 0.57 2.04 -6.27
CA PRO A 48 -0.07 2.22 -4.97
C PRO A 48 0.76 1.69 -3.79
N TRP A 49 1.57 0.63 -4.00
CA TRP A 49 2.49 0.11 -3.00
C TRP A 49 3.59 1.10 -2.66
N ILE A 50 4.16 1.78 -3.66
CA ILE A 50 5.20 2.80 -3.44
C ILE A 50 4.62 3.91 -2.56
N LEU A 51 3.41 4.39 -2.85
CA LEU A 51 2.75 5.40 -2.04
C LEU A 51 2.49 4.91 -0.61
N TYR A 52 1.95 3.70 -0.45
CA TYR A 52 1.70 3.12 0.87
C TYR A 52 3.00 3.00 1.68
N TRP A 53 4.06 2.46 1.09
CA TRP A 53 5.34 2.33 1.78
C TRP A 53 5.91 3.67 2.22
N ILE A 54 5.86 4.68 1.35
CA ILE A 54 6.35 6.02 1.67
C ILE A 54 5.51 6.65 2.78
N LEU A 55 4.20 6.69 2.64
CA LEU A 55 3.31 7.32 3.62
C LEU A 55 3.38 6.62 4.98
N HIS A 56 3.39 5.29 4.99
CA HIS A 56 3.51 4.51 6.23
C HIS A 56 4.86 4.75 6.91
N SER A 57 5.94 4.72 6.15
CA SER A 57 7.29 4.98 6.69
C SER A 57 7.42 6.39 7.23
N LEU A 58 6.87 7.41 6.55
CA LEU A 58 6.84 8.77 7.06
C LEU A 58 6.07 8.85 8.37
N GLY A 59 4.90 8.22 8.46
CA GLY A 59 4.12 8.16 9.70
C GLY A 59 4.90 7.53 10.86
N LEU A 60 5.60 6.42 10.63
CA LEU A 60 6.46 5.77 11.63
C LEU A 60 7.65 6.66 12.05
N LEU A 61 8.12 7.52 11.17
CA LEU A 61 9.16 8.51 11.46
C LEU A 61 8.62 9.77 12.15
N GLY A 62 7.31 9.85 12.40
CA GLY A 62 6.67 11.04 12.98
C GLY A 62 6.56 12.21 12.02
N ASP A 63 6.66 11.95 10.72
CA ASP A 63 6.49 12.93 9.66
C ASP A 63 5.27 12.56 8.80
N HIS A 64 4.39 13.51 8.57
CA HIS A 64 3.14 13.30 7.84
C HIS A 64 3.04 14.24 6.65
N ILE A 65 2.34 13.80 5.61
CA ILE A 65 2.01 14.66 4.47
C ILE A 65 0.73 15.43 4.82
N THR A 66 0.88 16.69 5.17
CA THR A 66 -0.23 17.57 5.58
C THR A 66 -0.47 18.70 4.58
N ASP A 67 0.47 18.95 3.66
CA ASP A 67 0.29 19.95 2.62
C ASP A 67 -0.84 19.57 1.66
N PRO A 68 -1.88 20.42 1.52
CA PRO A 68 -3.05 20.08 0.70
C PRO A 68 -2.74 19.79 -0.76
N ALA A 69 -1.71 20.43 -1.35
CA ALA A 69 -1.35 20.19 -2.74
C ALA A 69 -0.82 18.76 -2.93
N HIS A 70 0.06 18.29 -2.03
CA HIS A 70 0.58 16.93 -2.06
C HIS A 70 -0.52 15.90 -1.73
N VAL A 71 -1.36 16.16 -0.74
CA VAL A 71 -2.49 15.28 -0.41
C VAL A 71 -3.40 15.11 -1.62
N ASN A 72 -3.80 16.21 -2.26
CA ASN A 72 -4.68 16.18 -3.43
C ASN A 72 -4.05 15.45 -4.61
N ALA A 73 -2.75 15.65 -4.87
CA ALA A 73 -2.04 14.95 -5.93
C ALA A 73 -2.01 13.43 -5.71
N ILE A 74 -1.79 12.99 -4.48
CA ILE A 74 -1.80 11.56 -4.13
C ILE A 74 -3.21 10.98 -4.27
N VAL A 75 -4.22 11.68 -3.76
CA VAL A 75 -5.63 11.29 -3.85
C VAL A 75 -6.08 11.17 -5.31
N ASP A 76 -5.74 12.17 -6.14
CA ASP A 76 -6.04 12.18 -7.57
C ASP A 76 -5.37 10.99 -8.29
N PHE A 77 -4.11 10.73 -8.00
CA PHE A 77 -3.41 9.59 -8.58
C PHE A 77 -4.07 8.25 -8.19
N ILE A 78 -4.34 8.03 -6.89
CA ILE A 78 -4.97 6.77 -6.44
C ILE A 78 -6.38 6.63 -7.03
N SER A 79 -7.13 7.72 -7.16
CA SER A 79 -8.46 7.69 -7.78
C SER A 79 -8.43 7.17 -9.23
N LYS A 80 -7.37 7.50 -9.97
CA LYS A 80 -7.14 7.00 -11.34
C LYS A 80 -6.75 5.53 -11.41
N CYS A 81 -6.30 4.95 -10.30
CA CYS A 81 -6.03 3.52 -10.19
C CYS A 81 -7.29 2.70 -9.89
N GLN A 82 -8.40 3.34 -9.48
CA GLN A 82 -9.66 2.65 -9.22
C GLN A 82 -10.37 2.30 -10.51
N ASN A 83 -10.84 1.06 -10.62
CA ASN A 83 -11.60 0.62 -11.78
C ASN A 83 -13.10 0.85 -11.63
N PRO A 84 -13.82 1.06 -12.74
CA PRO A 84 -15.27 1.25 -12.72
C PRO A 84 -16.05 0.11 -12.08
N GLU A 85 -15.53 -1.12 -12.13
CA GLU A 85 -16.15 -2.32 -11.55
C GLU A 85 -15.80 -2.51 -10.06
N GLY A 86 -14.89 -1.71 -9.54
CA GLY A 86 -14.41 -1.76 -8.15
C GLY A 86 -12.98 -2.28 -8.02
N GLY A 87 -12.39 -2.07 -6.84
CA GLY A 87 -10.98 -2.38 -6.58
C GLY A 87 -10.01 -1.40 -7.25
N PHE A 88 -8.73 -1.62 -7.04
CA PHE A 88 -7.66 -0.76 -7.55
C PHE A 88 -6.63 -1.61 -8.31
N GLY A 89 -6.16 -1.08 -9.44
CA GLY A 89 -5.03 -1.63 -10.18
C GLY A 89 -3.69 -1.13 -9.67
N GLY A 90 -2.60 -1.65 -10.21
CA GLY A 90 -1.23 -1.24 -9.91
C GLY A 90 -0.85 0.13 -10.46
N GLY A 91 -1.67 0.68 -11.32
CA GLY A 91 -1.58 2.00 -11.92
C GLY A 91 -2.85 2.32 -12.71
N PRO A 92 -3.01 3.56 -13.22
CA PRO A 92 -4.14 3.93 -14.06
C PRO A 92 -4.31 3.01 -15.27
N GLY A 93 -5.54 2.54 -15.48
CA GLY A 93 -5.87 1.65 -16.62
C GLY A 93 -5.44 0.20 -16.44
N GLN A 94 -4.84 -0.18 -15.32
CA GLN A 94 -4.52 -1.57 -15.03
C GLN A 94 -5.68 -2.26 -14.33
N ILE A 95 -5.78 -3.60 -14.48
CA ILE A 95 -6.86 -4.40 -13.87
C ILE A 95 -6.82 -4.32 -12.34
N SER A 96 -7.98 -4.44 -11.72
CA SER A 96 -8.08 -4.51 -10.27
C SER A 96 -7.46 -5.80 -9.73
N HIS A 97 -6.70 -5.65 -8.66
CA HIS A 97 -6.00 -6.75 -8.00
C HIS A 97 -5.99 -6.52 -6.49
N LEU A 98 -6.15 -7.57 -5.67
CA LEU A 98 -6.26 -7.44 -4.20
C LEU A 98 -5.04 -6.77 -3.56
N ALA A 99 -3.84 -7.03 -4.04
CA ALA A 99 -2.63 -6.45 -3.48
C ALA A 99 -2.56 -4.92 -3.67
N PRO A 100 -2.68 -4.33 -4.88
CA PRO A 100 -2.76 -2.88 -5.04
C PRO A 100 -4.02 -2.29 -4.41
N THR A 101 -5.14 -3.01 -4.33
CA THR A 101 -6.34 -2.56 -3.61
C THR A 101 -6.05 -2.39 -2.11
N TYR A 102 -5.34 -3.35 -1.50
CA TYR A 102 -4.88 -3.23 -0.12
C TYR A 102 -3.95 -2.02 0.06
N ALA A 103 -2.97 -1.86 -0.82
CA ALA A 103 -2.01 -0.76 -0.74
C ALA A 103 -2.69 0.62 -0.92
N ALA A 104 -3.58 0.77 -1.91
CA ALA A 104 -4.33 2.00 -2.15
C ALA A 104 -5.22 2.36 -0.95
N THR A 105 -5.97 1.38 -0.41
CA THR A 105 -6.82 1.58 0.76
C THR A 105 -6.01 2.04 1.97
N ASN A 106 -4.88 1.39 2.25
CA ASN A 106 -3.99 1.81 3.35
C ASN A 106 -3.45 3.22 3.14
N ALA A 107 -2.97 3.54 1.94
CA ALA A 107 -2.46 4.88 1.62
C ALA A 107 -3.53 5.97 1.86
N LEU A 108 -4.77 5.75 1.40
CA LEU A 108 -5.89 6.65 1.61
C LEU A 108 -6.26 6.78 3.11
N CYS A 109 -6.23 5.68 3.86
CA CYS A 109 -6.47 5.70 5.30
C CYS A 109 -5.39 6.44 6.07
N ILE A 110 -4.12 6.32 5.66
CA ILE A 110 -2.99 7.05 6.28
C ILE A 110 -3.10 8.55 6.03
N LEU A 111 -3.53 8.99 4.85
CA LEU A 111 -3.80 10.40 4.56
C LEU A 111 -4.91 10.95 5.46
N GLY A 112 -5.91 10.14 5.78
CA GLY A 112 -6.93 10.45 6.79
C GLY A 112 -7.83 11.64 6.45
N THR A 113 -7.91 12.07 5.19
CA THR A 113 -8.74 13.20 4.76
C THR A 113 -10.08 12.73 4.20
N GLU A 114 -11.08 13.60 4.27
CA GLU A 114 -12.40 13.31 3.69
C GLU A 114 -12.32 13.05 2.18
N SER A 115 -11.47 13.79 1.47
CA SER A 115 -11.22 13.59 0.03
C SER A 115 -10.63 12.20 -0.25
N ALA A 116 -9.70 11.74 0.59
CA ALA A 116 -9.12 10.41 0.46
C ALA A 116 -10.17 9.31 0.69
N TYR A 117 -11.01 9.43 1.71
CA TYR A 117 -12.06 8.45 1.99
C TYR A 117 -13.12 8.38 0.89
N LYS A 118 -13.44 9.51 0.26
CA LYS A 118 -14.41 9.58 -0.86
C LYS A 118 -13.95 8.91 -2.15
N VAL A 119 -12.65 8.64 -2.31
CA VAL A 119 -12.15 7.89 -3.46
C VAL A 119 -12.72 6.47 -3.49
N ILE A 120 -12.88 5.85 -2.33
CA ILE A 120 -13.25 4.44 -2.24
C ILE A 120 -14.75 4.26 -2.54
N ASP A 121 -15.08 3.76 -3.73
CA ASP A 121 -16.44 3.33 -4.08
C ASP A 121 -16.74 2.00 -3.36
N ARG A 122 -17.27 2.11 -2.14
CA ARG A 122 -17.54 0.95 -1.28
C ARG A 122 -18.53 -0.05 -1.88
N PRO A 123 -19.66 0.35 -2.47
CA PRO A 123 -20.58 -0.60 -3.12
C PRO A 123 -19.90 -1.42 -4.21
N LYS A 124 -19.14 -0.77 -5.09
CA LYS A 124 -18.42 -1.46 -6.15
C LYS A 124 -17.28 -2.31 -5.60
N LEU A 125 -16.58 -1.84 -4.58
CA LEU A 125 -15.54 -2.62 -3.91
C LEU A 125 -16.09 -3.92 -3.33
N VAL A 126 -17.25 -3.87 -2.66
CA VAL A 126 -17.95 -5.08 -2.15
C VAL A 126 -18.33 -6.01 -3.29
N SER A 127 -18.95 -5.48 -4.35
CA SER A 127 -19.36 -6.28 -5.50
C SER A 127 -18.18 -7.00 -6.14
N TRP A 128 -17.09 -6.29 -6.36
CA TRP A 128 -15.86 -6.84 -6.95
C TRP A 128 -15.21 -7.88 -6.02
N MET A 129 -15.07 -7.60 -4.73
CA MET A 129 -14.49 -8.56 -3.78
C MET A 129 -15.32 -9.84 -3.65
N ASN A 130 -16.65 -9.75 -3.75
CA ASN A 130 -17.53 -10.93 -3.75
C ASN A 130 -17.32 -11.82 -4.97
N LYS A 131 -16.97 -11.27 -6.13
CA LYS A 131 -16.60 -12.07 -7.31
C LYS A 131 -15.31 -12.87 -7.09
N LEU A 132 -14.38 -12.34 -6.29
CA LEU A 132 -13.10 -12.98 -6.00
C LEU A 132 -13.19 -14.06 -4.92
N ARG A 133 -14.24 -14.03 -4.10
CA ARG A 133 -14.41 -14.97 -2.98
C ARG A 133 -14.85 -16.35 -3.48
N LEU A 134 -14.10 -17.37 -3.11
CA LEU A 134 -14.42 -18.77 -3.39
C LEU A 134 -15.27 -19.40 -2.27
N LYS A 135 -15.87 -20.55 -2.56
CA LYS A 135 -16.77 -21.25 -1.63
C LYS A 135 -16.08 -21.73 -0.35
N ASP A 136 -14.79 -21.99 -0.42
CA ASP A 136 -13.97 -22.42 0.73
C ASP A 136 -13.49 -21.24 1.59
N GLY A 137 -13.84 -19.99 1.21
CA GLY A 137 -13.43 -18.78 1.90
C GLY A 137 -12.10 -18.18 1.43
N SER A 138 -11.41 -18.82 0.49
CA SER A 138 -10.22 -18.26 -0.15
C SER A 138 -10.60 -17.18 -1.17
N PHE A 139 -9.60 -16.44 -1.64
CA PHE A 139 -9.79 -15.37 -2.61
C PHE A 139 -8.85 -15.52 -3.80
N LEU A 140 -9.38 -15.29 -5.00
CA LEU A 140 -8.58 -14.97 -6.16
C LEU A 140 -7.87 -13.61 -5.96
N MET A 141 -6.68 -13.46 -6.47
CA MET A 141 -5.97 -12.17 -6.38
C MET A 141 -6.57 -11.12 -7.34
N HIS A 142 -7.11 -11.55 -8.47
CA HIS A 142 -7.90 -10.78 -9.43
C HIS A 142 -8.87 -11.70 -10.16
N GLU A 143 -9.80 -11.16 -10.95
CA GLU A 143 -10.71 -11.98 -11.77
C GLU A 143 -9.89 -12.86 -12.71
N ASP A 144 -10.21 -14.15 -12.74
CA ASP A 144 -9.49 -15.21 -13.48
C ASP A 144 -8.01 -15.41 -13.05
N GLY A 145 -7.64 -14.92 -11.88
CA GLY A 145 -6.29 -15.02 -11.35
C GLY A 145 -6.05 -16.22 -10.42
N GLU A 146 -4.87 -16.21 -9.83
CA GLU A 146 -4.46 -17.25 -8.89
C GLU A 146 -5.14 -17.10 -7.51
N VAL A 147 -5.24 -18.22 -6.78
CA VAL A 147 -5.57 -18.24 -5.36
C VAL A 147 -4.27 -18.16 -4.56
N ASP A 148 -4.18 -17.16 -3.69
CA ASP A 148 -3.02 -16.96 -2.84
C ASP A 148 -3.48 -16.62 -1.41
N ILE A 149 -2.77 -17.13 -0.40
CA ILE A 149 -3.10 -16.86 1.02
C ILE A 149 -3.08 -15.36 1.34
N ARG A 150 -2.27 -14.56 0.62
CA ARG A 150 -2.25 -13.10 0.73
C ARG A 150 -3.60 -12.48 0.37
N GLY A 151 -4.38 -13.13 -0.50
CA GLY A 151 -5.71 -12.67 -0.90
C GLY A 151 -6.66 -12.55 0.29
N VAL A 152 -6.68 -13.53 1.17
CA VAL A 152 -7.50 -13.50 2.40
C VAL A 152 -7.09 -12.32 3.28
N TYR A 153 -5.78 -12.15 3.52
CA TYR A 153 -5.28 -11.05 4.33
C TYR A 153 -5.64 -9.67 3.73
N CYS A 154 -5.41 -9.48 2.42
CA CYS A 154 -5.73 -8.24 1.73
C CYS A 154 -7.23 -7.95 1.78
N ALA A 155 -8.07 -8.94 1.46
CA ALA A 155 -9.52 -8.79 1.46
C ALA A 155 -10.08 -8.42 2.85
N LEU A 156 -9.68 -9.14 3.90
CA LEU A 156 -10.14 -8.88 5.26
C LEU A 156 -9.64 -7.52 5.78
N SER A 157 -8.38 -7.16 5.49
CA SER A 157 -7.82 -5.86 5.88
C SER A 157 -8.57 -4.71 5.20
N VAL A 158 -8.80 -4.80 3.89
CA VAL A 158 -9.58 -3.81 3.13
C VAL A 158 -10.99 -3.71 3.69
N SER A 159 -11.66 -4.84 3.91
CA SER A 159 -13.01 -4.88 4.47
C SER A 159 -13.10 -4.19 5.83
N ARG A 160 -12.11 -4.42 6.68
CA ARG A 160 -12.04 -3.80 8.01
C ARG A 160 -11.81 -2.31 7.94
N LEU A 161 -10.83 -1.86 7.14
CA LEU A 161 -10.46 -0.45 6.99
C LEU A 161 -11.59 0.37 6.38
N THR A 162 -12.34 -0.20 5.44
CA THR A 162 -13.42 0.51 4.75
C THR A 162 -14.79 0.32 5.40
N ASN A 163 -14.85 -0.44 6.50
CA ASN A 163 -16.07 -0.78 7.22
C ASN A 163 -17.17 -1.38 6.32
N ILE A 164 -16.76 -2.28 5.41
CA ILE A 164 -17.65 -3.06 4.55
C ILE A 164 -17.71 -4.53 4.97
N TYR A 165 -17.16 -4.84 6.13
CA TYR A 165 -17.21 -6.17 6.71
C TYR A 165 -18.66 -6.48 7.08
N SER A 166 -19.25 -7.47 6.42
CA SER A 166 -20.50 -8.10 6.83
C SER A 166 -20.16 -9.41 7.54
N PRO A 167 -20.70 -9.66 8.74
CA PRO A 167 -20.52 -10.92 9.43
C PRO A 167 -21.10 -12.11 8.65
#